data_9ce23219c5f57d33362494b8ace50dea
#
_entry.id   9ce23219c5f57d33362494b8ace50dea
#
_cell.length_a   1.000
_cell.length_b   1.000
_cell.length_c   1.000
_cell.angle_alpha   90.00
_cell.angle_beta   90.00
_cell.angle_gamma   90.00
#
_symmetry.space_group_name_H-M   'P 1'
#
loop_
_entity.id
_entity.type
_entity.pdbx_description
1 polymer ?
#
loop_
_entity_poly.entity_id
_entity_poly.type
_entity_poly.pdbx_seq_one_letter_code
_entity_poly.pdbx_strand_id
1 'polypeptide(L)'
;KVLLVKRLEHPFKDSWSLPGGFAGITESLDEAAARVLAQKGNLQGVFLEQLYTFGGVKRDPRMRIISVSYYALVEYAHIKENTNLGLFQVNFDEKKSAVMIKDSANKNHTLAFDHAEILATAIKRIRGKLEYAPLGFELLPERFTLRQLQEVHETILDKRLNKDSFRRKVLASGMIKATG
;
A
#
# COMPACT_ATOMS: atom_id res chain seq x y z
N LYS A 1 2.08 -7.67 -0.37
CA LYS A 1 2.43 -7.44 1.04
C LYS A 1 2.26 -5.97 1.39
N VAL A 2 2.17 -5.65 2.69
CA VAL A 2 2.16 -4.29 3.24
C VAL A 2 3.33 -4.10 4.19
N LEU A 3 3.95 -2.90 4.15
CA LEU A 3 4.98 -2.50 5.09
C LEU A 3 4.32 -1.96 6.36
N LEU A 4 4.70 -2.52 7.52
CA LEU A 4 4.19 -2.11 8.82
C LEU A 4 5.33 -1.77 9.76
N VAL A 5 5.04 -0.87 10.70
CA VAL A 5 5.96 -0.50 11.78
C VAL A 5 5.40 -0.97 13.13
N LYS A 6 6.26 -1.48 13.98
CA LYS A 6 5.92 -1.86 15.35
C LYS A 6 5.81 -0.61 16.22
N ARG A 7 4.74 -0.50 16.97
CA ARG A 7 4.54 0.63 17.88
C ARG A 7 5.36 0.45 19.15
N LEU A 8 6.10 1.47 19.52
CA LEU A 8 6.93 1.46 20.74
C LEU A 8 6.23 2.14 21.93
N GLU A 9 5.12 2.86 21.67
CA GLU A 9 4.43 3.69 22.64
C GLU A 9 2.93 3.40 22.69
N HIS A 10 2.30 3.73 23.84
CA HIS A 10 0.86 3.69 24.00
C HIS A 10 0.15 4.81 23.20
N PRO A 11 -1.10 4.62 22.80
CA PRO A 11 -1.88 3.38 22.86
C PRO A 11 -1.41 2.34 21.83
N PHE A 12 -1.79 1.10 22.01
CA PHE A 12 -1.45 -0.04 21.15
C PHE A 12 0.06 -0.34 21.09
N LYS A 13 0.80 -0.15 22.19
CA LYS A 13 2.20 -0.57 22.28
C LYS A 13 2.35 -2.03 21.83
N ASP A 14 3.46 -2.34 21.16
CA ASP A 14 3.81 -3.65 20.57
C ASP A 14 2.89 -4.15 19.43
N SER A 15 1.83 -3.42 19.08
CA SER A 15 1.00 -3.71 17.91
C SER A 15 1.64 -3.19 16.62
N TRP A 16 1.24 -3.75 15.50
CA TRP A 16 1.65 -3.29 14.17
C TRP A 16 0.75 -2.17 13.66
N SER A 17 1.34 -1.22 12.95
CA SER A 17 0.63 -0.06 12.41
C SER A 17 1.19 0.34 11.03
N LEU A 18 0.41 1.03 10.24
CA LEU A 18 0.93 1.74 9.07
C LEU A 18 1.93 2.81 9.52
N PRO A 19 3.00 3.08 8.76
CA PRO A 19 3.86 4.24 9.01
C PRO A 19 3.01 5.51 9.08
N GLY A 20 3.16 6.29 10.14
CA GLY A 20 2.36 7.48 10.35
C GLY A 20 3.07 8.49 11.26
N GLY A 21 2.72 9.77 11.14
CA GLY A 21 3.26 10.86 11.92
C GLY A 21 2.38 12.10 11.81
N PHE A 22 2.69 13.11 12.61
CA PHE A 22 2.04 14.42 12.51
C PHE A 22 2.72 15.26 11.42
N ALA A 23 1.93 16.04 10.69
CA ALA A 23 2.46 17.06 9.80
C ALA A 23 3.01 18.23 10.63
N GLY A 24 4.16 18.72 10.26
CA GLY A 24 4.77 19.91 10.86
C GLY A 24 4.08 21.19 10.39
N ILE A 25 4.34 22.29 11.11
CA ILE A 25 3.74 23.59 10.80
C ILE A 25 4.28 24.18 9.49
N THR A 26 5.51 23.81 9.10
CA THR A 26 6.23 24.38 7.97
C THR A 26 6.35 23.44 6.77
N GLU A 27 5.65 22.32 6.76
CA GLU A 27 5.68 21.35 5.66
C GLU A 27 4.29 21.10 5.09
N SER A 28 4.21 20.82 3.81
CA SER A 28 2.98 20.34 3.15
C SER A 28 2.65 18.91 3.58
N LEU A 29 1.42 18.46 3.28
CA LEU A 29 1.03 17.07 3.55
C LEU A 29 1.85 16.06 2.75
N ASP A 30 2.25 16.39 1.53
CA ASP A 30 3.08 15.54 0.69
C ASP A 30 4.50 15.42 1.25
N GLU A 31 5.10 16.54 1.70
CA GLU A 31 6.40 16.53 2.37
C GLU A 31 6.35 15.75 3.70
N ALA A 32 5.29 15.92 4.50
CA ALA A 32 5.07 15.16 5.72
C ALA A 32 4.99 13.65 5.44
N ALA A 33 4.24 13.25 4.41
CA ALA A 33 4.10 11.84 4.03
C ALA A 33 5.45 11.25 3.59
N ALA A 34 6.21 11.97 2.74
CA ALA A 34 7.53 11.55 2.28
C ALA A 34 8.52 11.44 3.45
N ARG A 35 8.56 12.42 4.34
CA ARG A 35 9.40 12.41 5.54
C ARG A 35 9.07 11.24 6.47
N VAL A 36 7.78 10.99 6.73
CA VAL A 36 7.34 9.88 7.58
C VAL A 36 7.72 8.55 6.97
N LEU A 37 7.55 8.38 5.65
CA LEU A 37 7.94 7.17 4.96
C LEU A 37 9.46 6.95 5.03
N ALA A 38 10.25 7.99 4.83
CA ALA A 38 11.71 7.92 4.96
C ALA A 38 12.15 7.55 6.38
N GLN A 39 11.58 8.19 7.40
CA GLN A 39 11.99 7.98 8.80
C GLN A 39 11.53 6.64 9.37
N LYS A 40 10.32 6.21 9.07
CA LYS A 40 9.69 5.02 9.66
C LYS A 40 9.64 3.81 8.72
N GLY A 41 9.54 4.05 7.43
CA GLY A 41 9.51 3.02 6.40
C GLY A 41 10.88 2.74 5.79
N ASN A 42 11.88 3.57 6.07
CA ASN A 42 13.22 3.51 5.47
C ASN A 42 13.19 3.52 3.92
N LEU A 43 12.28 4.29 3.34
CA LEU A 43 12.06 4.43 1.90
C LEU A 43 12.10 5.90 1.51
N GLN A 44 12.88 6.24 0.47
CA GLN A 44 13.02 7.59 -0.08
C GLN A 44 12.80 7.59 -1.59
N GLY A 45 12.45 8.75 -2.14
CA GLY A 45 12.26 8.92 -3.58
C GLY A 45 11.10 8.11 -4.17
N VAL A 46 10.16 7.68 -3.33
CA VAL A 46 9.01 6.89 -3.75
C VAL A 46 7.86 7.82 -4.10
N PHE A 47 7.22 7.56 -5.23
CA PHE A 47 6.00 8.28 -5.61
C PHE A 47 4.86 7.95 -4.62
N LEU A 48 4.31 8.99 -4.03
CA LEU A 48 3.21 8.93 -3.07
C LEU A 48 1.95 9.50 -3.69
N GLU A 49 0.85 8.81 -3.55
CA GLU A 49 -0.47 9.29 -3.97
C GLU A 49 -1.40 9.37 -2.77
N GLN A 50 -2.11 10.50 -2.64
CA GLN A 50 -3.10 10.65 -1.59
C GLN A 50 -4.25 9.67 -1.80
N LEU A 51 -4.54 8.91 -0.75
CA LEU A 51 -5.60 7.90 -0.73
C LEU A 51 -6.95 8.49 -0.36
N TYR A 52 -7.05 8.94 0.88
CA TYR A 52 -8.30 9.42 1.49
C TYR A 52 -8.03 10.10 2.84
N THR A 53 -9.01 10.88 3.30
CA THR A 53 -8.98 11.51 4.63
C THR A 53 -9.88 10.74 5.60
N PHE A 54 -9.28 10.21 6.66
CA PHE A 54 -9.98 9.45 7.70
C PHE A 54 -10.26 10.35 8.91
N GLY A 55 -11.52 10.57 9.19
CA GLY A 55 -11.97 11.50 10.22
C GLY A 55 -12.97 10.89 11.21
N GLY A 56 -12.97 9.58 11.42
CA GLY A 56 -13.82 8.93 12.41
C GLY A 56 -13.64 9.56 13.81
N VAL A 57 -14.71 9.84 14.54
CA VAL A 57 -14.63 10.57 15.83
C VAL A 57 -13.79 9.81 16.86
N LYS A 58 -13.91 8.49 16.86
CA LYS A 58 -13.29 7.60 17.86
C LYS A 58 -12.06 6.86 17.31
N ARG A 59 -11.50 7.31 16.16
CA ARG A 59 -10.39 6.61 15.52
C ARG A 59 -9.10 6.59 16.34
N ASP A 60 -8.88 7.60 17.16
CA ASP A 60 -7.76 7.68 18.10
C ASP A 60 -8.31 7.93 19.51
N PRO A 61 -7.96 7.09 20.52
CA PRO A 61 -8.50 7.23 21.85
C PRO A 61 -7.93 8.41 22.64
N ARG A 62 -6.86 9.04 22.17
CA ARG A 62 -6.17 10.13 22.90
C ARG A 62 -6.84 11.47 22.67
N MET A 63 -7.23 11.76 21.42
CA MET A 63 -7.80 13.04 21.04
C MET A 63 -8.47 12.96 19.66
N ARG A 64 -9.14 14.04 19.27
CA ARG A 64 -9.67 14.19 17.90
C ARG A 64 -8.54 14.32 16.90
N ILE A 65 -8.34 13.29 16.07
CA ILE A 65 -7.33 13.26 15.02
C ILE A 65 -8.00 13.04 13.67
N ILE A 66 -7.58 13.80 12.67
CA ILE A 66 -7.89 13.58 11.25
C ILE A 66 -6.60 13.13 10.59
N SER A 67 -6.65 12.05 9.83
CA SER A 67 -5.51 11.54 9.07
C SER A 67 -5.74 11.65 7.58
N VAL A 68 -4.79 12.26 6.89
CA VAL A 68 -4.67 12.16 5.43
C VAL A 68 -3.73 11.00 5.14
N SER A 69 -4.24 9.98 4.47
CA SER A 69 -3.46 8.78 4.16
C SER A 69 -2.97 8.81 2.72
N TYR A 70 -1.78 8.26 2.52
CA TYR A 70 -1.12 8.10 1.23
C TYR A 70 -0.83 6.62 0.98
N TYR A 71 -0.64 6.25 -0.27
CA TYR A 71 -0.12 4.94 -0.63
C TYR A 71 0.99 5.07 -1.66
N ALA A 72 1.85 4.06 -1.69
CA ALA A 72 2.89 3.88 -2.68
C ALA A 72 2.98 2.40 -3.07
N LEU A 73 3.33 2.13 -4.31
CA LEU A 73 3.75 0.81 -4.75
C LEU A 73 5.27 0.79 -4.84
N VAL A 74 5.89 -0.19 -4.21
CA VAL A 74 7.35 -0.28 -4.09
C VAL A 74 7.80 -1.70 -4.40
N GLU A 75 8.88 -1.84 -5.16
CA GLU A 75 9.51 -3.14 -5.38
C GLU A 75 9.98 -3.75 -4.06
N TYR A 76 9.75 -5.04 -3.90
CA TYR A 76 10.15 -5.78 -2.70
C TYR A 76 11.65 -5.65 -2.38
N ALA A 77 12.49 -5.61 -3.41
CA ALA A 77 13.94 -5.51 -3.27
C ALA A 77 14.42 -4.22 -2.55
N HIS A 78 13.63 -3.16 -2.59
CA HIS A 78 13.97 -1.89 -1.94
C HIS A 78 13.63 -1.86 -0.44
N ILE A 79 12.94 -2.87 0.07
CA ILE A 79 12.46 -2.89 1.45
C ILE A 79 13.42 -3.70 2.32
N LYS A 80 13.98 -3.05 3.35
CA LYS A 80 14.84 -3.68 4.36
C LYS A 80 14.06 -3.82 5.67
N GLU A 81 13.70 -5.05 6.01
CA GLU A 81 13.04 -5.36 7.27
C GLU A 81 14.01 -5.28 8.46
N ASN A 82 13.48 -4.98 9.63
CA ASN A 82 14.19 -5.02 10.91
C ASN A 82 13.22 -5.35 12.05
N THR A 83 13.66 -5.31 13.30
CA THR A 83 12.83 -5.65 14.47
C THR A 83 11.56 -4.82 14.62
N ASN A 84 11.55 -3.58 14.08
CA ASN A 84 10.43 -2.64 14.19
C ASN A 84 9.77 -2.35 12.82
N LEU A 85 10.23 -2.98 11.75
CA LEU A 85 9.75 -2.79 10.39
C LEU A 85 9.63 -4.14 9.70
N GLY A 86 8.42 -4.53 9.31
CA GLY A 86 8.16 -5.83 8.72
C GLY A 86 7.19 -5.79 7.54
N LEU A 87 7.27 -6.81 6.70
CA LEU A 87 6.41 -7.02 5.54
C LEU A 87 5.39 -8.13 5.78
N PHE A 88 4.12 -7.76 5.81
CA PHE A 88 3.02 -8.65 6.09
C PHE A 88 2.24 -9.03 4.83
N GLN A 89 1.86 -10.29 4.72
CA GLN A 89 0.87 -10.71 3.74
C GLN A 89 -0.48 -10.10 4.09
N VAL A 90 -1.23 -9.69 3.06
CA VAL A 90 -2.56 -9.10 3.23
C VAL A 90 -3.56 -9.97 2.50
N ASN A 91 -4.55 -10.46 3.22
CA ASN A 91 -5.74 -11.12 2.68
C ASN A 91 -6.92 -10.15 2.80
N PHE A 92 -7.57 -9.85 1.69
CA PHE A 92 -8.70 -8.93 1.65
C PHE A 92 -10.00 -9.67 1.32
N ASP A 93 -10.93 -9.66 2.26
CA ASP A 93 -12.30 -10.14 2.06
C ASP A 93 -13.16 -9.02 1.48
N GLU A 94 -13.47 -9.11 0.18
CA GLU A 94 -14.27 -8.09 -0.53
C GLU A 94 -15.68 -7.97 0.03
N LYS A 95 -16.31 -9.10 0.44
CA LYS A 95 -17.68 -9.11 0.94
C LYS A 95 -17.80 -8.38 2.28
N LYS A 96 -16.83 -8.59 3.15
CA LYS A 96 -16.79 -7.97 4.49
C LYS A 96 -16.06 -6.64 4.49
N SER A 97 -15.39 -6.28 3.38
CA SER A 97 -14.45 -5.14 3.33
C SER A 97 -13.40 -5.17 4.45
N ALA A 98 -12.94 -6.36 4.80
CA ALA A 98 -12.03 -6.60 5.91
C ALA A 98 -10.67 -7.09 5.44
N VAL A 99 -9.62 -6.70 6.15
CA VAL A 99 -8.26 -7.18 5.91
C VAL A 99 -7.80 -8.06 7.07
N MET A 100 -7.06 -9.10 6.73
CA MET A 100 -6.25 -9.89 7.65
C MET A 100 -4.80 -9.77 7.24
N ILE A 101 -3.92 -9.59 8.21
CA ILE A 101 -2.48 -9.52 7.98
C ILE A 101 -1.78 -10.71 8.65
N LYS A 102 -0.77 -11.25 7.97
CA LYS A 102 0.04 -12.36 8.46
C LYS A 102 1.52 -12.05 8.30
N ASP A 103 2.30 -12.43 9.27
CA ASP A 103 3.76 -12.38 9.20
C ASP A 103 4.33 -13.53 8.35
N SER A 104 5.66 -13.59 8.23
CA SER A 104 6.38 -14.64 7.50
C SER A 104 6.20 -16.03 8.10
N ALA A 105 5.86 -16.14 9.39
CA ALA A 105 5.54 -17.39 10.07
C ALA A 105 4.05 -17.77 9.93
N ASN A 106 3.28 -17.05 9.07
CA ASN A 106 1.85 -17.27 8.86
C ASN A 106 0.96 -16.98 10.08
N LYS A 107 1.48 -16.25 11.07
CA LYS A 107 0.72 -15.82 12.26
C LYS A 107 -0.13 -14.59 11.94
N ASN A 108 -1.38 -14.61 12.37
CA ASN A 108 -2.28 -13.48 12.25
C ASN A 108 -1.93 -12.36 13.22
N HIS A 109 -2.06 -11.12 12.76
CA HIS A 109 -1.90 -9.93 13.58
C HIS A 109 -3.07 -8.97 13.38
N THR A 110 -3.34 -8.14 14.40
CA THR A 110 -4.28 -7.03 14.32
C THR A 110 -3.52 -5.73 14.14
N LEU A 111 -4.09 -4.81 13.37
CA LEU A 111 -3.54 -3.47 13.20
C LEU A 111 -4.02 -2.54 14.33
N ALA A 112 -3.16 -1.62 14.73
CA ALA A 112 -3.51 -0.56 15.66
C ALA A 112 -4.52 0.40 15.03
N PHE A 113 -5.32 1.06 15.86
CA PHE A 113 -6.30 2.07 15.47
C PHE A 113 -7.29 1.57 14.40
N ASP A 114 -7.61 2.44 13.46
CA ASP A 114 -8.42 2.16 12.26
C ASP A 114 -7.56 1.77 11.03
N HIS A 115 -6.30 1.38 11.23
CA HIS A 115 -5.38 1.08 10.13
C HIS A 115 -5.82 -0.09 9.25
N ALA A 116 -6.65 -1.00 9.77
CA ALA A 116 -7.28 -2.04 8.96
C ALA A 116 -8.26 -1.44 7.93
N GLU A 117 -9.02 -0.42 8.31
CA GLU A 117 -9.92 0.31 7.40
C GLU A 117 -9.15 1.09 6.33
N ILE A 118 -8.06 1.75 6.74
CA ILE A 118 -7.16 2.46 5.81
C ILE A 118 -6.61 1.48 4.76
N LEU A 119 -6.10 0.33 5.21
CA LEU A 119 -5.55 -0.69 4.31
C LEU A 119 -6.61 -1.29 3.38
N ALA A 120 -7.81 -1.56 3.88
CA ALA A 120 -8.93 -2.03 3.06
C ALA A 120 -9.29 -1.00 1.97
N THR A 121 -9.33 0.27 2.31
CA THR A 121 -9.59 1.38 1.38
C THR A 121 -8.49 1.48 0.32
N ALA A 122 -7.21 1.33 0.71
CA ALA A 122 -6.10 1.33 -0.22
C ALA A 122 -6.20 0.19 -1.24
N ILE A 123 -6.48 -1.04 -0.79
CA ILE A 123 -6.62 -2.19 -1.67
C ILE A 123 -7.75 -1.97 -2.69
N LYS A 124 -8.91 -1.50 -2.25
CA LYS A 124 -10.03 -1.19 -3.14
C LYS A 124 -9.66 -0.11 -4.17
N ARG A 125 -8.99 0.96 -3.74
CA ARG A 125 -8.55 2.04 -4.62
C ARG A 125 -7.56 1.53 -5.66
N ILE A 126 -6.54 0.78 -5.23
CA ILE A 126 -5.51 0.22 -6.11
C ILE A 126 -6.15 -0.74 -7.13
N ARG A 127 -7.01 -1.66 -6.69
CA ARG A 127 -7.73 -2.59 -7.58
C ARG A 127 -8.60 -1.86 -8.60
N GLY A 128 -9.36 -0.86 -8.17
CA GLY A 128 -10.18 -0.06 -9.08
C GLY A 128 -9.36 0.71 -10.11
N LYS A 129 -8.21 1.25 -9.72
CA LYS A 129 -7.33 1.99 -10.64
C LYS A 129 -6.69 1.13 -11.73
N LEU A 130 -6.46 -0.15 -11.48
CA LEU A 130 -5.91 -1.07 -12.51
C LEU A 130 -6.75 -1.14 -13.79
N GLU A 131 -8.01 -0.72 -13.74
CA GLU A 131 -8.89 -0.76 -14.91
C GLU A 131 -8.63 0.38 -15.90
N TYR A 132 -8.14 1.55 -15.43
CA TYR A 132 -8.05 2.78 -16.21
C TYR A 132 -6.74 3.57 -16.07
N ALA A 133 -5.91 3.25 -15.08
CA ALA A 133 -4.65 3.94 -14.83
C ALA A 133 -3.44 3.02 -15.05
N PRO A 134 -2.29 3.59 -15.42
CA PRO A 134 -1.04 2.83 -15.59
C PRO A 134 -0.43 2.45 -14.23
N LEU A 135 -1.25 1.92 -13.34
CA LEU A 135 -0.84 1.51 -12.01
C LEU A 135 -0.02 0.22 -12.08
N GLY A 136 1.04 0.16 -11.29
CA GLY A 136 1.93 -1.00 -11.23
C GLY A 136 3.11 -0.95 -12.19
N PHE A 137 3.17 0.04 -13.09
CA PHE A 137 4.36 0.24 -13.93
C PHE A 137 5.57 0.62 -13.07
N GLU A 138 5.37 1.29 -11.94
CA GLU A 138 6.41 1.63 -10.95
C GLU A 138 7.06 0.37 -10.32
N LEU A 139 6.41 -0.78 -10.44
CA LEU A 139 6.91 -2.09 -9.98
C LEU A 139 7.67 -2.84 -11.06
N LEU A 140 7.82 -2.26 -12.24
CA LEU A 140 8.43 -2.88 -13.40
C LEU A 140 9.62 -2.05 -13.89
N PRO A 141 10.66 -2.69 -14.45
CA PRO A 141 11.72 -1.98 -15.11
C PRO A 141 11.19 -1.24 -16.35
N GLU A 142 11.94 -0.25 -16.86
CA GLU A 142 11.56 0.51 -18.06
C GLU A 142 11.20 -0.38 -19.27
N ARG A 143 11.87 -1.52 -19.38
CA ARG A 143 11.55 -2.56 -20.38
C ARG A 143 11.10 -3.82 -19.65
N PHE A 144 9.87 -4.23 -19.93
CA PHE A 144 9.25 -5.39 -19.31
C PHE A 144 8.47 -6.23 -20.32
N THR A 145 8.17 -7.46 -19.97
CA THR A 145 7.31 -8.35 -20.75
C THR A 145 5.85 -8.20 -20.34
N LEU A 146 4.92 -8.48 -21.28
CA LEU A 146 3.49 -8.53 -20.95
C LEU A 146 3.17 -9.53 -19.84
N ARG A 147 3.99 -10.57 -19.72
CA ARG A 147 3.87 -11.56 -18.64
C ARG A 147 4.16 -10.93 -17.27
N GLN A 148 5.25 -10.17 -17.14
CA GLN A 148 5.58 -9.46 -15.90
C GLN A 148 4.47 -8.49 -15.50
N LEU A 149 3.94 -7.72 -16.45
CA LEU A 149 2.81 -6.82 -16.19
C LEU A 149 1.56 -7.60 -15.76
N GLN A 150 1.27 -8.74 -16.39
CA GLN A 150 0.16 -9.61 -15.99
C GLN A 150 0.34 -10.14 -14.56
N GLU A 151 1.54 -10.58 -14.19
CA GLU A 151 1.86 -11.07 -12.85
C GLU A 151 1.66 -9.98 -11.77
N VAL A 152 2.02 -8.72 -12.07
CA VAL A 152 1.73 -7.58 -11.18
C VAL A 152 0.22 -7.41 -11.01
N HIS A 153 -0.55 -7.40 -12.10
CA HIS A 153 -2.01 -7.28 -12.04
C HIS A 153 -2.66 -8.43 -11.29
N GLU A 154 -2.25 -9.68 -11.56
CA GLU A 154 -2.75 -10.87 -10.86
C GLU A 154 -2.46 -10.80 -9.36
N THR A 155 -1.26 -10.33 -8.98
CA THR A 155 -0.86 -10.14 -7.58
C THR A 155 -1.75 -9.11 -6.87
N ILE A 156 -2.03 -7.97 -7.51
CA ILE A 156 -2.87 -6.92 -6.92
C ILE A 156 -4.33 -7.36 -6.82
N LEU A 157 -4.83 -8.00 -7.87
CA LEU A 157 -6.22 -8.46 -7.94
C LEU A 157 -6.48 -9.74 -7.13
N ASP A 158 -5.40 -10.43 -6.74
CA ASP A 158 -5.47 -11.74 -6.08
C ASP A 158 -6.29 -12.77 -6.89
N LYS A 159 -6.13 -12.75 -8.21
CA LYS A 159 -6.80 -13.67 -9.14
C LYS A 159 -6.00 -13.88 -10.42
N ARG A 160 -6.16 -15.05 -11.03
CA ARG A 160 -5.59 -15.33 -12.35
C ARG A 160 -6.36 -14.61 -13.45
N LEU A 161 -5.64 -14.09 -14.43
CA LEU A 161 -6.18 -13.43 -15.61
C LEU A 161 -5.98 -14.29 -16.87
N ASN A 162 -6.95 -14.27 -17.77
CA ASN A 162 -6.78 -14.91 -19.07
C ASN A 162 -5.75 -14.13 -19.89
N LYS A 163 -4.70 -14.81 -20.33
CA LYS A 163 -3.56 -14.23 -21.05
C LYS A 163 -3.95 -13.43 -22.28
N ASP A 164 -4.82 -13.99 -23.13
CA ASP A 164 -5.17 -13.36 -24.42
C ASP A 164 -6.09 -12.15 -24.21
N SER A 165 -7.01 -12.24 -23.28
CA SER A 165 -7.88 -11.12 -22.90
C SER A 165 -7.08 -9.99 -22.28
N PHE A 166 -6.14 -10.31 -21.38
CA PHE A 166 -5.24 -9.34 -20.77
C PHE A 166 -4.39 -8.62 -21.83
N ARG A 167 -3.74 -9.39 -22.69
CA ARG A 167 -2.93 -8.86 -23.78
C ARG A 167 -3.71 -7.90 -24.67
N ARG A 168 -4.91 -8.29 -25.13
CA ARG A 168 -5.78 -7.43 -25.95
C ARG A 168 -6.12 -6.12 -25.23
N LYS A 169 -6.53 -6.20 -23.96
CA LYS A 169 -6.89 -5.02 -23.14
C LYS A 169 -5.71 -4.06 -23.02
N VAL A 170 -4.52 -4.56 -22.67
CA VAL A 170 -3.32 -3.74 -22.46
C VAL A 170 -2.84 -3.09 -23.75
N LEU A 171 -2.82 -3.84 -24.86
CA LEU A 171 -2.43 -3.27 -26.17
C LEU A 171 -3.44 -2.23 -26.67
N ALA A 172 -4.73 -2.45 -26.44
CA ALA A 172 -5.79 -1.50 -26.82
C ALA A 172 -5.77 -0.21 -25.99
N SER A 173 -5.21 -0.24 -24.77
CA SER A 173 -5.15 0.94 -23.90
C SER A 173 -4.17 2.02 -24.38
N GLY A 174 -3.24 1.70 -25.27
CA GLY A 174 -2.18 2.61 -25.72
C GLY A 174 -1.13 2.98 -24.64
N MET A 175 -1.19 2.37 -23.46
CA MET A 175 -0.29 2.66 -22.35
C MET A 175 1.13 2.11 -22.55
N ILE A 176 1.30 1.15 -23.47
CA ILE A 176 2.58 0.51 -23.75
C ILE A 176 2.88 0.53 -25.24
N LYS A 177 4.18 0.53 -25.55
CA LYS A 177 4.67 0.38 -26.94
C LYS A 177 5.54 -0.87 -27.04
N ALA A 178 5.40 -1.61 -28.14
CA ALA A 178 6.32 -2.70 -28.43
C ALA A 178 7.70 -2.14 -28.76
N THR A 179 8.74 -2.72 -28.18
CA THR A 179 10.15 -2.27 -28.41
C THR A 179 10.94 -3.22 -29.32
N GLY A 180 10.26 -4.17 -29.98
CA GLY A 180 10.90 -5.15 -30.88
C GLY A 180 11.36 -6.39 -30.15
#